data_8152b3fc2b738ee826d961d2e061ad9f
#
_entry.id   8152b3fc2b738ee826d961d2e061ad9f
#
_cell.length_a   1.000
_cell.length_b   1.000
_cell.length_c   1.000
_cell.angle_alpha   90.00
_cell.angle_beta   90.00
_cell.angle_gamma   90.00
#
_symmetry.space_group_name_H-M   'P 1'
#
loop_
_entity.id
_entity.type
_entity.pdbx_description
1 polymer ?
#
loop_
_entity_poly.entity_id
_entity_poly.type
_entity_poly.pdbx_seq_one_letter_code
_entity_poly.pdbx_strand_id
1 'polypeptide(L)'
;MGMRVAITGGIGSGKSYFCKSLQRHGIEVFDCDASAKRLMRTLPSLKADLKRLIGKDVYVSGVLQKQILAQFLLVNDKNKIAVNNLIHPAVAIDFEQSGLQWLESAIFFDSGFDQRVHVDKVVCVTAPLEIRIQRVMQRDGLTREKTLEWIDRQLPQEDILQRSDYEIVNDGKRNIDEQTNELLTKLIKL
;
A
#
# COMPACT_ATOMS: atom_id res chain seq x y z
N MET A 1 13.86 -8.90 -18.56
CA MET A 1 12.83 -8.24 -17.70
C MET A 1 13.56 -7.17 -16.91
N GLY A 2 12.99 -5.96 -16.78
CA GLY A 2 13.59 -4.92 -15.95
C GLY A 2 13.40 -5.22 -14.47
N MET A 3 14.22 -4.60 -13.61
CA MET A 3 14.17 -4.73 -12.16
C MET A 3 12.81 -4.27 -11.61
N ARG A 4 12.19 -5.09 -10.76
CA ARG A 4 10.92 -4.78 -10.11
C ARG A 4 11.16 -4.27 -8.69
N VAL A 5 10.51 -3.17 -8.33
CA VAL A 5 10.70 -2.50 -7.04
C VAL A 5 9.37 -2.28 -6.33
N ALA A 6 9.26 -2.72 -5.08
CA ALA A 6 8.14 -2.38 -4.22
C ALA A 6 8.46 -1.16 -3.35
N ILE A 7 7.49 -0.27 -3.20
CA ILE A 7 7.51 0.87 -2.28
C ILE A 7 6.55 0.57 -1.15
N THR A 8 7.04 0.62 0.08
CA THR A 8 6.24 0.41 1.28
C THR A 8 6.58 1.42 2.37
N GLY A 9 5.94 1.31 3.52
CA GLY A 9 6.12 2.19 4.67
C GLY A 9 4.81 2.50 5.35
N GLY A 10 4.84 2.83 6.62
CA GLY A 10 3.64 3.03 7.44
C GLY A 10 2.77 4.21 6.98
N ILE A 11 1.55 4.25 7.51
CA ILE A 11 0.63 5.37 7.29
C ILE A 11 1.30 6.69 7.72
N GLY A 12 1.16 7.75 6.92
CA GLY A 12 1.75 9.06 7.20
C GLY A 12 3.24 9.19 6.85
N SER A 13 3.94 8.13 6.41
CA SER A 13 5.36 8.19 6.03
C SER A 13 5.62 9.05 4.79
N GLY A 14 4.63 9.19 3.89
CA GLY A 14 4.73 10.03 2.70
C GLY A 14 5.15 9.27 1.43
N LYS A 15 4.80 8.00 1.31
CA LYS A 15 4.99 7.19 0.09
C LYS A 15 4.53 7.90 -1.18
N SER A 16 3.33 8.49 -1.14
CA SER A 16 2.79 9.22 -2.31
C SER A 16 3.65 10.43 -2.71
N TYR A 17 4.38 11.04 -1.77
CA TYR A 17 5.31 12.11 -2.10
C TYR A 17 6.55 11.57 -2.79
N PHE A 18 7.09 10.45 -2.33
CA PHE A 18 8.18 9.74 -3.00
C PHE A 18 7.76 9.23 -4.39
N CYS A 19 6.55 8.66 -4.54
CA CYS A 19 6.02 8.27 -5.85
C CYS A 19 5.93 9.44 -6.84
N LYS A 20 5.56 10.65 -6.37
CA LYS A 20 5.60 11.86 -7.21
C LYS A 20 7.03 12.24 -7.62
N SER A 21 8.02 12.01 -6.76
CA SER A 21 9.42 12.20 -7.14
C SER A 21 9.82 11.25 -8.27
N LEU A 22 9.49 9.95 -8.14
CA LEU A 22 9.74 8.96 -9.20
C LEU A 22 9.06 9.34 -10.53
N GLN A 23 7.82 9.85 -10.48
CA GLN A 23 7.11 10.31 -11.68
C GLN A 23 7.84 11.44 -12.41
N ARG A 24 8.51 12.35 -11.70
CA ARG A 24 9.36 13.39 -12.31
C ARG A 24 10.58 12.82 -13.05
N HIS A 25 10.98 11.60 -12.71
CA HIS A 25 12.02 10.82 -13.40
C HIS A 25 11.46 9.89 -14.49
N GLY A 26 10.17 10.02 -14.86
CA GLY A 26 9.53 9.21 -15.88
C GLY A 26 9.18 7.79 -15.42
N ILE A 27 9.21 7.52 -14.11
CA ILE A 27 8.88 6.22 -13.54
C ILE A 27 7.41 6.19 -13.13
N GLU A 28 6.64 5.33 -13.75
CA GLU A 28 5.26 5.05 -13.37
C GLU A 28 5.23 4.02 -12.24
N VAL A 29 4.39 4.27 -11.24
CA VAL A 29 4.22 3.41 -10.07
C VAL A 29 2.80 2.86 -10.04
N PHE A 30 2.68 1.54 -9.98
CA PHE A 30 1.41 0.85 -9.81
C PHE A 30 0.89 1.06 -8.39
N ASP A 31 -0.28 1.65 -8.26
CA ASP A 31 -0.97 1.86 -6.97
C ASP A 31 -1.84 0.65 -6.65
N CYS A 32 -1.37 -0.20 -5.72
CA CYS A 32 -2.09 -1.40 -5.29
C CYS A 32 -3.45 -1.08 -4.65
N ASP A 33 -3.56 0.02 -3.92
CA ASP A 33 -4.79 0.48 -3.27
C ASP A 33 -5.83 0.93 -4.30
N ALA A 34 -5.41 1.70 -5.29
CA ALA A 34 -6.28 2.14 -6.38
C ALA A 34 -6.75 0.95 -7.22
N SER A 35 -5.85 0.00 -7.51
CA SER A 35 -6.18 -1.24 -8.20
C SER A 35 -7.21 -2.07 -7.42
N ALA A 36 -6.97 -2.32 -6.11
CA ALA A 36 -7.92 -3.04 -5.26
C ALA A 36 -9.32 -2.41 -5.28
N LYS A 37 -9.39 -1.08 -5.11
CA LYS A 37 -10.65 -0.31 -5.18
C LYS A 37 -11.32 -0.41 -6.54
N ARG A 38 -10.55 -0.40 -7.64
CA ARG A 38 -11.05 -0.56 -8.99
C ARG A 38 -11.58 -1.97 -9.23
N LEU A 39 -10.81 -3.00 -8.88
CA LEU A 39 -11.17 -4.41 -9.07
C LEU A 39 -12.41 -4.80 -8.26
N MET A 40 -12.53 -4.37 -7.01
CA MET A 40 -13.76 -4.56 -6.23
C MET A 40 -15.01 -3.94 -6.90
N ARG A 41 -14.85 -2.89 -7.72
CA ARG A 41 -15.98 -2.26 -8.44
C ARG A 41 -16.26 -2.88 -9.80
N THR A 42 -15.24 -3.45 -10.46
CA THR A 42 -15.32 -3.80 -11.89
C THR A 42 -15.20 -5.29 -12.16
N LEU A 43 -14.48 -6.07 -11.32
CA LEU A 43 -14.21 -7.48 -11.58
C LEU A 43 -15.38 -8.36 -11.10
N PRO A 44 -16.16 -9.01 -12.01
CA PRO A 44 -17.36 -9.77 -11.63
C PRO A 44 -17.07 -10.96 -10.70
N SER A 45 -15.97 -11.68 -10.93
CA SER A 45 -15.55 -12.81 -10.09
C SER A 45 -15.28 -12.35 -8.65
N LEU A 46 -14.50 -11.27 -8.46
CA LEU A 46 -14.21 -10.73 -7.14
C LEU A 46 -15.46 -10.23 -6.42
N LYS A 47 -16.40 -9.61 -7.15
CA LYS A 47 -17.72 -9.24 -6.57
C LYS A 47 -18.49 -10.44 -6.09
N ALA A 48 -18.49 -11.53 -6.86
CA ALA A 48 -19.17 -12.77 -6.49
C ALA A 48 -18.55 -13.40 -5.22
N ASP A 49 -17.21 -13.41 -5.16
CA ASP A 49 -16.48 -13.97 -4.01
C ASP A 49 -16.69 -13.14 -2.75
N LEU A 50 -16.65 -11.81 -2.85
CA LEU A 50 -16.95 -10.92 -1.71
C LEU A 50 -18.39 -11.05 -1.23
N LYS A 51 -19.37 -11.21 -2.14
CA LYS A 51 -20.77 -11.52 -1.75
C LYS A 51 -20.88 -12.86 -1.02
N ARG A 52 -20.13 -13.86 -1.44
CA ARG A 52 -20.12 -15.17 -0.80
C ARG A 52 -19.51 -15.13 0.60
N LEU A 53 -18.44 -14.35 0.76
CA LEU A 53 -17.71 -14.21 2.02
C LEU A 53 -18.46 -13.33 3.04
N ILE A 54 -18.96 -12.17 2.61
CA ILE A 54 -19.47 -11.12 3.50
C ILE A 54 -21.00 -11.16 3.60
N GLY A 55 -21.69 -11.53 2.51
CA GLY A 55 -23.12 -11.50 2.38
C GLY A 55 -23.58 -10.69 1.16
N LYS A 56 -24.83 -10.90 0.74
CA LYS A 56 -25.38 -10.30 -0.48
C LYS A 56 -25.39 -8.78 -0.45
N ASP A 57 -25.61 -8.21 0.73
CA ASP A 57 -25.78 -6.76 0.94
C ASP A 57 -24.49 -5.97 0.78
N VAL A 58 -23.31 -6.63 0.70
CA VAL A 58 -22.05 -5.94 0.42
C VAL A 58 -22.06 -5.26 -0.96
N TYR A 59 -22.96 -5.67 -1.87
CA TYR A 59 -23.22 -4.97 -3.14
C TYR A 59 -24.72 -4.78 -3.34
N VAL A 60 -25.16 -3.52 -3.41
CA VAL A 60 -26.54 -3.13 -3.75
C VAL A 60 -26.53 -2.51 -5.15
N SER A 61 -27.36 -3.03 -6.06
CA SER A 61 -27.40 -2.59 -7.47
C SER A 61 -26.02 -2.52 -8.13
N GLY A 62 -25.13 -3.47 -7.78
CA GLY A 62 -23.76 -3.54 -8.31
C GLY A 62 -22.74 -2.59 -7.66
N VAL A 63 -23.17 -1.73 -6.72
CA VAL A 63 -22.35 -0.77 -6.00
C VAL A 63 -21.89 -1.35 -4.65
N LEU A 64 -20.58 -1.29 -4.40
CA LEU A 64 -19.97 -1.74 -3.15
C LEU A 64 -20.44 -0.89 -1.97
N GLN A 65 -20.99 -1.53 -0.95
CA GLN A 65 -21.36 -0.92 0.32
C GLN A 65 -20.17 -0.86 1.26
N LYS A 66 -19.43 0.24 1.22
CA LYS A 66 -18.17 0.43 1.96
C LYS A 66 -18.32 0.23 3.46
N GLN A 67 -19.48 0.64 4.02
CA GLN A 67 -19.75 0.50 5.45
C GLN A 67 -19.87 -0.98 5.85
N ILE A 68 -20.54 -1.81 5.05
CA ILE A 68 -20.70 -3.24 5.29
C ILE A 68 -19.34 -3.94 5.23
N LEU A 69 -18.52 -3.63 4.20
CA LEU A 69 -17.15 -4.13 4.12
C LEU A 69 -16.32 -3.71 5.33
N ALA A 70 -16.36 -2.42 5.71
CA ALA A 70 -15.61 -1.91 6.85
C ALA A 70 -16.04 -2.58 8.16
N GLN A 71 -17.34 -2.75 8.40
CA GLN A 71 -17.86 -3.48 9.56
C GLN A 71 -17.34 -4.91 9.60
N PHE A 72 -17.38 -5.63 8.47
CA PHE A 72 -16.86 -7.00 8.37
C PHE A 72 -15.37 -7.08 8.72
N LEU A 73 -14.55 -6.14 8.20
CA LEU A 73 -13.12 -6.06 8.46
C LEU A 73 -12.79 -5.73 9.93
N LEU A 74 -13.65 -4.99 10.62
CA LEU A 74 -13.44 -4.58 12.00
C LEU A 74 -13.75 -5.67 13.03
N VAL A 75 -14.45 -6.74 12.65
CA VAL A 75 -14.86 -7.82 13.58
C VAL A 75 -13.64 -8.55 14.15
N ASN A 76 -12.68 -8.94 13.29
CA ASN A 76 -11.49 -9.68 13.71
C ASN A 76 -10.46 -9.76 12.56
N ASP A 77 -9.24 -10.22 12.90
CA ASP A 77 -8.17 -10.36 11.91
C ASP A 77 -8.41 -11.49 10.89
N LYS A 78 -9.17 -12.53 11.25
CA LYS A 78 -9.53 -13.61 10.31
C LYS A 78 -10.34 -13.05 9.13
N ASN A 79 -11.23 -12.10 9.39
CA ASN A 79 -12.01 -11.45 8.34
C ASN A 79 -11.12 -10.61 7.42
N LYS A 80 -10.14 -9.88 7.97
CA LYS A 80 -9.16 -9.13 7.17
C LYS A 80 -8.36 -10.07 6.27
N ILE A 81 -7.84 -11.16 6.83
CA ILE A 81 -7.10 -12.19 6.08
C ILE A 81 -7.97 -12.78 4.97
N ALA A 82 -9.22 -13.13 5.27
CA ALA A 82 -10.14 -13.69 4.28
C ALA A 82 -10.41 -12.73 3.11
N VAL A 83 -10.65 -11.44 3.38
CA VAL A 83 -10.85 -10.42 2.35
C VAL A 83 -9.55 -10.21 1.55
N ASN A 84 -8.39 -10.12 2.21
CA ASN A 84 -7.11 -9.96 1.56
C ASN A 84 -6.79 -11.16 0.65
N ASN A 85 -7.14 -12.38 1.05
CA ASN A 85 -6.97 -13.58 0.24
C ASN A 85 -7.82 -13.60 -1.03
N LEU A 86 -8.90 -12.83 -1.10
CA LEU A 86 -9.68 -12.63 -2.32
C LEU A 86 -9.14 -11.48 -3.18
N ILE A 87 -8.76 -10.37 -2.57
CA ILE A 87 -8.39 -9.15 -3.29
C ILE A 87 -6.95 -9.23 -3.81
N HIS A 88 -6.00 -9.66 -3.00
CA HIS A 88 -4.57 -9.59 -3.34
C HIS A 88 -4.18 -10.42 -4.56
N PRO A 89 -4.70 -11.64 -4.80
CA PRO A 89 -4.41 -12.35 -6.04
C PRO A 89 -4.85 -11.58 -7.28
N ALA A 90 -6.01 -10.91 -7.22
CA ALA A 90 -6.50 -10.11 -8.33
C ALA A 90 -5.63 -8.86 -8.56
N VAL A 91 -5.16 -8.22 -7.48
CA VAL A 91 -4.22 -7.08 -7.57
C VAL A 91 -2.87 -7.53 -8.12
N ALA A 92 -2.36 -8.68 -7.71
CA ALA A 92 -1.11 -9.24 -8.22
C ALA A 92 -1.19 -9.50 -9.74
N ILE A 93 -2.28 -10.11 -10.21
CA ILE A 93 -2.51 -10.33 -11.65
C ILE A 93 -2.59 -8.99 -12.38
N ASP A 94 -3.29 -8.01 -11.83
CA ASP A 94 -3.43 -6.67 -12.41
C ASP A 94 -2.07 -5.94 -12.52
N PHE A 95 -1.21 -6.07 -11.50
CA PHE A 95 0.17 -5.58 -11.54
C PHE A 95 0.98 -6.26 -12.65
N GLU A 96 0.94 -7.60 -12.74
CA GLU A 96 1.63 -8.33 -13.80
C GLU A 96 1.17 -7.90 -15.20
N GLN A 97 -0.12 -7.69 -15.38
CA GLN A 97 -0.70 -7.25 -16.65
C GLN A 97 -0.43 -5.79 -17.00
N SER A 98 -0.13 -4.96 -15.99
CA SER A 98 0.20 -3.54 -16.21
C SER A 98 1.52 -3.33 -16.93
N GLY A 99 2.45 -4.29 -16.85
CA GLY A 99 3.82 -4.17 -17.37
C GLY A 99 4.70 -3.17 -16.58
N LEU A 100 4.17 -2.56 -15.51
CA LEU A 100 4.92 -1.63 -14.68
C LEU A 100 5.97 -2.35 -13.83
N GLN A 101 7.08 -1.66 -13.58
CA GLN A 101 8.21 -2.19 -12.83
C GLN A 101 8.15 -1.82 -11.34
N TRP A 102 7.44 -0.76 -11.00
CA TRP A 102 7.32 -0.25 -9.66
C TRP A 102 5.89 -0.40 -9.14
N LEU A 103 5.74 -0.83 -7.89
CA LEU A 103 4.46 -0.87 -7.19
C LEU A 103 4.54 -0.15 -5.85
N GLU A 104 3.42 0.42 -5.39
CA GLU A 104 3.26 0.97 -4.04
C GLU A 104 2.20 0.19 -3.29
N SER A 105 2.54 -0.24 -2.07
CA SER A 105 1.61 -0.88 -1.14
C SER A 105 1.95 -0.52 0.30
N ALA A 106 1.01 0.12 0.99
CA ALA A 106 1.18 0.49 2.40
C ALA A 106 1.24 -0.72 3.34
N ILE A 107 0.67 -1.84 2.93
CA ILE A 107 0.56 -3.08 3.72
C ILE A 107 1.30 -4.24 3.04
N PHE A 108 2.40 -3.94 2.33
CA PHE A 108 3.15 -4.91 1.52
C PHE A 108 3.51 -6.17 2.31
N PHE A 109 4.07 -5.99 3.49
CA PHE A 109 4.45 -7.07 4.38
C PHE A 109 3.32 -7.51 5.33
N ASP A 110 2.54 -6.55 5.87
CA ASP A 110 1.46 -6.82 6.83
C ASP A 110 0.40 -7.79 6.29
N SER A 111 0.18 -7.72 4.98
CA SER A 111 -0.86 -8.49 4.32
C SER A 111 -0.35 -9.74 3.62
N GLY A 112 0.95 -10.01 3.67
CA GLY A 112 1.60 -11.09 2.92
C GLY A 112 1.56 -10.88 1.40
N PHE A 113 1.45 -9.63 0.93
CA PHE A 113 1.45 -9.33 -0.49
C PHE A 113 2.82 -9.56 -1.12
N ASP A 114 3.90 -9.40 -0.33
CA ASP A 114 5.28 -9.75 -0.67
C ASP A 114 5.45 -11.21 -1.13
N GLN A 115 4.59 -12.11 -0.69
CA GLN A 115 4.59 -13.53 -1.11
C GLN A 115 3.79 -13.80 -2.39
N ARG A 116 3.09 -12.80 -2.93
CA ARG A 116 2.19 -12.93 -4.08
C ARG A 116 2.71 -12.28 -5.35
N VAL A 117 3.68 -11.38 -5.22
CA VAL A 117 4.32 -10.69 -6.34
C VAL A 117 5.83 -10.85 -6.23
N HIS A 118 6.47 -11.08 -7.38
CA HIS A 118 7.92 -11.06 -7.42
C HIS A 118 8.41 -9.62 -7.56
N VAL A 119 9.27 -9.20 -6.62
CA VAL A 119 10.02 -7.94 -6.68
C VAL A 119 11.49 -8.21 -6.35
N ASP A 120 12.38 -7.50 -7.01
CA ASP A 120 13.83 -7.65 -6.82
C ASP A 120 14.33 -6.81 -5.65
N LYS A 121 13.66 -5.68 -5.39
CA LYS A 121 14.03 -4.73 -4.33
C LYS A 121 12.80 -4.14 -3.65
N VAL A 122 12.98 -3.81 -2.38
CA VAL A 122 11.96 -3.13 -1.57
C VAL A 122 12.54 -1.81 -1.04
N VAL A 123 11.79 -0.73 -1.22
CA VAL A 123 12.09 0.62 -0.70
C VAL A 123 11.10 0.96 0.40
N CYS A 124 11.60 1.19 1.62
CA CYS A 124 10.79 1.66 2.73
C CYS A 124 10.84 3.19 2.81
N VAL A 125 9.68 3.83 2.78
CA VAL A 125 9.59 5.27 3.08
C VAL A 125 9.31 5.43 4.56
N THR A 126 10.22 6.10 5.28
CA THR A 126 10.14 6.33 6.72
C THR A 126 9.89 7.80 7.05
N ALA A 127 9.32 8.05 8.22
CA ALA A 127 9.22 9.38 8.82
C ALA A 127 9.13 9.26 10.34
N PRO A 128 9.60 10.25 11.10
CA PRO A 128 9.42 10.31 12.55
C PRO A 128 7.94 10.19 12.94
N LEU A 129 7.65 9.50 14.05
CA LEU A 129 6.30 9.21 14.51
C LEU A 129 5.42 10.47 14.61
N GLU A 130 5.95 11.54 15.19
CA GLU A 130 5.20 12.80 15.33
C GLU A 130 4.83 13.44 13.97
N ILE A 131 5.72 13.36 12.99
CA ILE A 131 5.45 13.84 11.64
C ILE A 131 4.36 12.98 10.97
N ARG A 132 4.41 11.67 11.15
CA ARG A 132 3.38 10.74 10.65
C ARG A 132 2.02 11.07 11.26
N ILE A 133 1.96 11.25 12.57
CA ILE A 133 0.73 11.62 13.30
C ILE A 133 0.16 12.93 12.75
N GLN A 134 0.97 13.98 12.68
CA GLN A 134 0.51 15.30 12.18
C GLN A 134 -0.06 15.21 10.76
N ARG A 135 0.62 14.49 9.86
CA ARG A 135 0.18 14.31 8.47
C ARG A 135 -1.15 13.57 8.37
N VAL A 136 -1.33 12.50 9.16
CA VAL A 136 -2.57 11.73 9.17
C VAL A 136 -3.72 12.54 9.77
N MET A 137 -3.50 13.22 10.89
CA MET A 137 -4.50 14.12 11.48
C MET A 137 -4.96 15.20 10.51
N GLN A 138 -4.01 15.85 9.81
CA GLN A 138 -4.31 16.90 8.86
C GLN A 138 -5.05 16.37 7.61
N ARG A 139 -4.67 15.21 7.10
CA ARG A 139 -5.27 14.62 5.89
C ARG A 139 -6.67 14.07 6.13
N ASP A 140 -6.86 13.38 7.26
CA ASP A 140 -8.04 12.55 7.52
C ASP A 140 -8.99 13.16 8.57
N GLY A 141 -8.60 14.28 9.21
CA GLY A 141 -9.41 14.94 10.24
C GLY A 141 -9.55 14.12 11.54
N LEU A 142 -8.59 13.23 11.81
CA LEU A 142 -8.62 12.33 12.97
C LEU A 142 -8.01 12.98 14.21
N THR A 143 -8.43 12.51 15.40
CA THR A 143 -7.73 12.84 16.64
C THR A 143 -6.38 12.14 16.71
N ARG A 144 -5.50 12.59 17.61
CA ARG A 144 -4.19 11.97 17.86
C ARG A 144 -4.33 10.51 18.30
N GLU A 145 -5.24 10.25 19.22
CA GLU A 145 -5.50 8.92 19.77
C GLU A 145 -5.92 7.96 18.66
N LYS A 146 -6.86 8.39 17.82
CA LYS A 146 -7.34 7.59 16.68
C LYS A 146 -6.24 7.35 15.64
N THR A 147 -5.38 8.33 15.43
CA THR A 147 -4.24 8.22 14.52
C THR A 147 -3.22 7.21 15.04
N LEU A 148 -2.92 7.23 16.34
CA LEU A 148 -2.04 6.25 16.98
C LEU A 148 -2.62 4.83 16.85
N GLU A 149 -3.92 4.62 17.12
CA GLU A 149 -4.57 3.34 16.90
C GLU A 149 -4.39 2.81 15.45
N TRP A 150 -4.40 3.68 14.47
CA TRP A 150 -4.21 3.28 13.07
C TRP A 150 -2.75 2.93 12.76
N ILE A 151 -1.81 3.66 13.36
CA ILE A 151 -0.37 3.38 13.24
C ILE A 151 -0.05 2.04 13.90
N ASP A 152 -0.56 1.79 15.10
CA ASP A 152 -0.31 0.58 15.90
C ASP A 152 -0.94 -0.69 15.29
N ARG A 153 -1.89 -0.54 14.37
CA ARG A 153 -2.46 -1.67 13.60
C ARG A 153 -1.59 -2.15 12.46
N GLN A 154 -0.56 -1.39 12.08
CA GLN A 154 0.42 -1.78 11.08
C GLN A 154 1.65 -2.38 11.75
N LEU A 155 2.47 -3.10 10.97
CA LEU A 155 3.80 -3.49 11.41
C LEU A 155 4.60 -2.25 11.87
N PRO A 156 5.41 -2.36 12.92
CA PRO A 156 6.34 -1.31 13.32
C PRO A 156 7.21 -0.86 12.13
N GLN A 157 7.48 0.44 12.04
CA GLN A 157 8.28 0.99 10.95
C GLN A 157 9.68 0.35 10.87
N GLU A 158 10.24 0.03 12.02
CA GLU A 158 11.54 -0.63 12.16
C GLU A 158 11.53 -2.03 11.54
N ASP A 159 10.46 -2.80 11.75
CA ASP A 159 10.30 -4.14 11.20
C ASP A 159 10.13 -4.11 9.68
N ILE A 160 9.38 -3.11 9.16
CA ILE A 160 9.25 -2.88 7.73
C ILE A 160 10.62 -2.52 7.13
N LEU A 161 11.36 -1.63 7.78
CA LEU A 161 12.68 -1.18 7.32
C LEU A 161 13.69 -2.33 7.29
N GLN A 162 13.73 -3.18 8.32
CA GLN A 162 14.63 -4.34 8.38
C GLN A 162 14.39 -5.35 7.24
N ARG A 163 13.17 -5.41 6.72
CA ARG A 163 12.78 -6.27 5.58
C ARG A 163 12.95 -5.59 4.21
N SER A 164 13.46 -4.37 4.18
CA SER A 164 13.59 -3.56 2.98
C SER A 164 15.06 -3.40 2.58
N ASP A 165 15.34 -3.25 1.27
CA ASP A 165 16.70 -3.05 0.76
C ASP A 165 17.18 -1.61 0.87
N TYR A 166 16.25 -0.66 0.77
CA TYR A 166 16.55 0.78 0.78
C TYR A 166 15.58 1.56 1.64
N GLU A 167 16.06 2.67 2.18
CA GLU A 167 15.28 3.63 2.94
C GLU A 167 15.21 4.97 2.22
N ILE A 168 14.02 5.58 2.21
CA ILE A 168 13.79 6.98 1.87
C ILE A 168 13.25 7.68 3.11
N VAL A 169 14.03 8.60 3.67
CA VAL A 169 13.66 9.33 4.89
C VAL A 169 12.91 10.61 4.54
N ASN A 170 11.65 10.68 4.95
CA ASN A 170 10.76 11.81 4.72
C ASN A 170 10.48 12.57 6.02
N ASP A 171 11.51 13.09 6.65
CA ASP A 171 11.50 13.80 7.92
C ASP A 171 11.21 15.32 7.79
N GLY A 172 10.97 15.81 6.58
CA GLY A 172 10.78 17.23 6.30
C GLY A 172 12.09 18.04 6.23
N LYS A 173 13.24 17.41 6.43
CA LYS A 173 14.57 18.04 6.39
C LYS A 173 15.39 17.55 5.19
N ARG A 174 15.39 16.25 4.96
CA ARG A 174 16.10 15.61 3.84
C ARG A 174 15.34 15.82 2.55
N ASN A 175 16.06 16.16 1.49
CA ASN A 175 15.48 16.33 0.16
C ASN A 175 15.12 14.98 -0.44
N ILE A 176 13.85 14.76 -0.78
CA ILE A 176 13.37 13.52 -1.37
C ILE A 176 13.88 13.33 -2.80
N ASP A 177 14.02 14.41 -3.58
CA ASP A 177 14.49 14.30 -4.96
C ASP A 177 15.99 13.92 -5.01
N GLU A 178 16.81 14.41 -4.08
CA GLU A 178 18.21 13.98 -3.94
C GLU A 178 18.28 12.49 -3.58
N GLN A 179 17.52 12.05 -2.58
CA GLN A 179 17.46 10.64 -2.20
C GLN A 179 16.95 9.76 -3.35
N THR A 180 15.98 10.25 -4.14
CA THR A 180 15.49 9.55 -5.33
C THR A 180 16.60 9.37 -6.36
N ASN A 181 17.36 10.42 -6.67
CA ASN A 181 18.49 10.36 -7.59
C ASN A 181 19.58 9.37 -7.14
N GLU A 182 19.91 9.37 -5.84
CA GLU A 182 20.87 8.43 -5.26
C GLU A 182 20.37 6.98 -5.37
N LEU A 183 19.09 6.74 -5.05
CA LEU A 183 18.47 5.42 -5.17
C LEU A 183 18.52 4.92 -6.61
N LEU A 184 18.08 5.74 -7.57
CA LEU A 184 18.05 5.35 -8.98
C LEU A 184 19.48 5.05 -9.49
N THR A 185 20.48 5.85 -9.07
CA THR A 185 21.88 5.59 -9.41
C THR A 185 22.38 4.24 -8.86
N LYS A 186 21.96 3.86 -7.66
CA LYS A 186 22.30 2.56 -7.06
C LYS A 186 21.63 1.39 -7.80
N LEU A 187 20.36 1.56 -8.19
CA LEU A 187 19.61 0.52 -8.89
C LEU A 187 20.11 0.26 -10.33
N ILE A 188 20.64 1.28 -11.01
CA ILE A 188 21.21 1.14 -12.36
C ILE A 188 22.54 0.36 -12.34
N LYS A 189 23.25 0.35 -11.20
CA LYS A 189 24.56 -0.32 -11.05
C LYS A 189 24.45 -1.80 -10.67
N LEU A 190 23.23 -2.29 -10.47
CA LEU A 190 22.93 -3.70 -10.18
C LEU A 190 22.58 -4.48 -11.46
#